data_04f2abcdba3eed13f58fe9afbcb69f4c
#
_entry.id   04f2abcdba3eed13f58fe9afbcb69f4c
#
_cell.length_a   1.000
_cell.length_b   1.000
_cell.length_c   1.000
_cell.angle_alpha   90.00
_cell.angle_beta   90.00
_cell.angle_gamma   90.00
#
_symmetry.space_group_name_H-M   'P 1'
#
loop_
_entity.id
_entity.type
_entity.pdbx_description
1 polymer ?
#
loop_
_entity_poly.entity_id
_entity_poly.type
_entity_poly.pdbx_seq_one_letter_code
_entity_poly.pdbx_strand_id
1 'polypeptide(L)'
;LNMAVLEFLVADGRKDAAIAFREEAGLKDCVLDLDSIERRSKVLESIRRGEIPEVLEMLKREMSNDEMLRFELHNHTLIELIRRGESMRALEHARTHMRWVVGNEEEEKEEEKYDTQENQERRSRFERTMGLLAFENPETSSPDSNLFDQVERERIANLANRAMLRKEPELRKVMKLLDWTQSQVLET
;
A
#
# COMPACT_ATOMS: atom_id res chain seq x y z
N LEU A 1 -22.56 3.66 18.38
CA LEU A 1 -21.90 4.58 17.47
C LEU A 1 -20.47 4.92 17.98
N ASN A 2 -20.31 5.43 19.22
CA ASN A 2 -19.01 5.85 19.76
C ASN A 2 -17.94 4.75 19.70
N MET A 3 -18.30 3.49 19.99
CA MET A 3 -17.36 2.37 19.86
C MET A 3 -16.89 2.19 18.41
N ALA A 4 -17.77 2.28 17.43
CA ALA A 4 -17.41 2.15 16.02
C ALA A 4 -16.47 3.29 15.54
N VAL A 5 -16.69 4.51 16.05
CA VAL A 5 -15.79 5.65 15.79
C VAL A 5 -14.41 5.40 16.42
N LEU A 6 -14.36 4.94 17.67
CA LEU A 6 -13.10 4.61 18.33
C LEU A 6 -12.34 3.51 17.58
N GLU A 7 -13.01 2.41 17.19
CA GLU A 7 -12.41 1.34 16.39
C GLU A 7 -11.87 1.85 15.05
N PHE A 8 -12.57 2.78 14.41
CA PHE A 8 -12.12 3.41 13.17
C PHE A 8 -10.84 4.22 13.38
N LEU A 9 -10.79 5.08 14.41
CA LEU A 9 -9.60 5.88 14.73
C LEU A 9 -8.38 5.00 15.05
N VAL A 10 -8.61 3.94 15.83
CA VAL A 10 -7.58 2.93 16.15
C VAL A 10 -7.07 2.24 14.89
N ALA A 11 -7.97 1.82 14.01
CA ALA A 11 -7.60 1.13 12.79
C ALA A 11 -6.91 2.04 11.76
N ASP A 12 -7.23 3.34 11.78
CA ASP A 12 -6.60 4.34 10.92
C ASP A 12 -5.23 4.82 11.45
N GLY A 13 -4.80 4.28 12.61
CA GLY A 13 -3.51 4.63 13.22
C GLY A 13 -3.49 6.01 13.87
N ARG A 14 -4.64 6.63 14.13
CA ARG A 14 -4.77 7.97 14.71
C ARG A 14 -4.70 7.93 16.24
N LYS A 15 -3.50 7.69 16.79
CA LYS A 15 -3.27 7.46 18.20
C LYS A 15 -3.86 8.57 19.09
N ASP A 16 -3.48 9.84 18.84
CA ASP A 16 -3.89 10.96 19.68
C ASP A 16 -5.40 11.21 19.61
N ALA A 17 -5.97 11.12 18.41
CA ALA A 17 -7.41 11.24 18.21
C ALA A 17 -8.18 10.09 18.89
N ALA A 18 -7.66 8.87 18.85
CA ALA A 18 -8.27 7.73 19.53
C ALA A 18 -8.26 7.88 21.05
N ILE A 19 -7.16 8.39 21.62
CA ILE A 19 -7.03 8.66 23.07
C ILE A 19 -8.01 9.74 23.48
N ALA A 20 -7.99 10.89 22.80
CA ALA A 20 -8.88 12.02 23.10
C ALA A 20 -10.36 11.61 22.98
N PHE A 21 -10.73 10.97 21.89
CA PHE A 21 -12.11 10.50 21.67
C PHE A 21 -12.57 9.50 22.74
N ARG A 22 -11.68 8.56 23.16
CA ARG A 22 -12.00 7.59 24.22
C ARG A 22 -12.35 8.30 25.53
N GLU A 23 -11.62 9.36 25.88
CA GLU A 23 -11.85 10.14 27.10
C GLU A 23 -13.14 10.95 27.00
N GLU A 24 -13.35 11.68 25.91
CA GLU A 24 -14.55 12.49 25.67
C GLU A 24 -15.84 11.66 25.58
N ALA A 25 -15.77 10.49 24.94
CA ALA A 25 -16.92 9.58 24.79
C ALA A 25 -17.20 8.73 26.04
N GLY A 26 -16.40 8.87 27.12
CA GLY A 26 -16.55 8.11 28.35
C GLY A 26 -16.25 6.62 28.22
N LEU A 27 -15.48 6.20 27.21
CA LEU A 27 -15.14 4.80 26.93
C LEU A 27 -13.89 4.32 27.70
N LYS A 28 -13.81 4.66 29.00
CA LYS A 28 -12.62 4.40 29.82
C LYS A 28 -12.30 2.91 30.00
N ASP A 29 -13.30 2.03 29.92
CA ASP A 29 -13.13 0.58 30.03
C ASP A 29 -12.55 -0.06 28.75
N CYS A 30 -12.48 0.71 27.65
CA CYS A 30 -11.86 0.22 26.42
C CYS A 30 -10.33 0.28 26.51
N VAL A 31 -9.71 -0.89 26.50
CA VAL A 31 -8.26 -1.00 26.43
C VAL A 31 -7.80 -0.78 25.00
N LEU A 32 -6.94 0.23 24.78
CA LEU A 32 -6.30 0.50 23.50
C LEU A 32 -4.92 -0.17 23.46
N ASP A 33 -4.66 -0.94 22.41
CA ASP A 33 -3.31 -1.41 22.09
C ASP A 33 -2.51 -0.27 21.44
N LEU A 34 -1.95 0.60 22.28
CA LEU A 34 -1.24 1.81 21.86
C LEU A 34 0.01 1.47 21.04
N ASP A 35 0.70 0.38 21.35
CA ASP A 35 1.90 -0.06 20.64
C ASP A 35 1.56 -0.46 19.19
N SER A 36 0.47 -1.18 19.02
CA SER A 36 -0.03 -1.56 17.69
C SER A 36 -0.48 -0.34 16.88
N ILE A 37 -1.13 0.64 17.52
CA ILE A 37 -1.55 1.88 16.85
C ILE A 37 -0.32 2.68 16.42
N GLU A 38 0.67 2.82 17.31
CA GLU A 38 1.90 3.57 17.04
C GLU A 38 2.73 2.92 15.92
N ARG A 39 2.88 1.59 15.96
CA ARG A 39 3.54 0.85 14.88
C ARG A 39 2.88 1.11 13.53
N ARG A 40 1.54 1.06 13.45
CA ARG A 40 0.81 1.35 12.21
C ARG A 40 0.99 2.79 11.78
N SER A 41 0.82 3.75 12.70
CA SER A 41 1.01 5.17 12.41
C SER A 41 2.39 5.43 11.81
N LYS A 42 3.44 4.86 12.41
CA LYS A 42 4.82 5.00 11.91
C LYS A 42 4.98 4.44 10.50
N VAL A 43 4.47 3.23 10.23
CA VAL A 43 4.52 2.62 8.89
C VAL A 43 3.82 3.49 7.86
N LEU A 44 2.60 3.95 8.15
CA LEU A 44 1.82 4.77 7.23
C LEU A 44 2.51 6.11 6.94
N GLU A 45 3.09 6.72 7.95
CA GLU A 45 3.82 7.98 7.80
C GLU A 45 5.10 7.80 6.96
N SER A 46 5.88 6.73 7.20
CA SER A 46 7.07 6.42 6.41
C SER A 46 6.72 6.19 4.93
N ILE A 47 5.61 5.49 4.63
CA ILE A 47 5.14 5.32 3.24
C ILE A 47 4.82 6.68 2.61
N ARG A 48 4.08 7.54 3.31
CA ARG A 48 3.71 8.88 2.83
C ARG A 48 4.92 9.77 2.55
N ARG A 49 6.01 9.59 3.30
CA ARG A 49 7.28 10.30 3.09
C ARG A 49 8.17 9.67 2.01
N GLY A 50 7.83 8.46 1.52
CA GLY A 50 8.66 7.71 0.57
C GLY A 50 9.89 7.03 1.21
N GLU A 51 9.86 6.80 2.52
CA GLU A 51 10.89 6.11 3.31
C GLU A 51 10.68 4.59 3.28
N ILE A 52 10.61 4.02 2.07
CA ILE A 52 10.19 2.62 1.86
C ILE A 52 11.17 1.58 2.41
N PRO A 53 12.52 1.77 2.40
CA PRO A 53 13.43 0.77 2.97
C PRO A 53 13.13 0.40 4.43
N GLU A 54 12.75 1.39 5.26
CA GLU A 54 12.35 1.16 6.65
C GLU A 54 11.04 0.37 6.73
N VAL A 55 10.10 0.67 5.83
CA VAL A 55 8.79 -0.01 5.77
C VAL A 55 8.96 -1.49 5.41
N LEU A 56 9.85 -1.82 4.47
CA LEU A 56 10.13 -3.20 4.09
C LEU A 56 10.59 -4.04 5.28
N GLU A 57 11.46 -3.50 6.13
CA GLU A 57 11.89 -4.19 7.35
C GLU A 57 10.77 -4.31 8.38
N MET A 58 9.97 -3.25 8.56
CA MET A 58 8.84 -3.25 9.49
C MET A 58 7.71 -4.21 9.10
N LEU A 59 7.48 -4.42 7.80
CA LEU A 59 6.40 -5.25 7.25
C LEU A 59 6.86 -6.60 6.71
N LYS A 60 8.07 -7.03 7.01
CA LYS A 60 8.64 -8.30 6.52
C LYS A 60 7.74 -9.52 6.78
N ARG A 61 7.09 -9.56 7.94
CA ARG A 61 6.17 -10.63 8.31
C ARG A 61 4.87 -10.56 7.50
N GLU A 62 4.30 -9.38 7.35
CA GLU A 62 3.06 -9.15 6.60
C GLU A 62 3.27 -9.47 5.11
N MET A 63 4.39 -9.04 4.52
CA MET A 63 4.77 -9.35 3.14
C MET A 63 4.95 -10.85 2.87
N SER A 64 5.36 -11.63 3.87
CA SER A 64 5.50 -13.09 3.71
C SER A 64 4.16 -13.79 3.51
N ASN A 65 3.06 -13.17 3.95
CA ASN A 65 1.71 -13.72 3.88
C ASN A 65 0.82 -13.03 2.84
N ASP A 66 1.29 -11.91 2.27
CA ASP A 66 0.53 -11.10 1.33
C ASP A 66 1.44 -10.73 0.13
N GLU A 67 1.24 -11.46 -0.95
CA GLU A 67 2.02 -11.32 -2.16
C GLU A 67 1.78 -9.98 -2.86
N MET A 68 0.53 -9.48 -2.81
CA MET A 68 0.19 -8.16 -3.36
C MET A 68 0.90 -7.05 -2.58
N LEU A 69 0.89 -7.10 -1.26
CA LEU A 69 1.62 -6.13 -0.43
C LEU A 69 3.12 -6.18 -0.74
N ARG A 70 3.69 -7.38 -0.85
CA ARG A 70 5.11 -7.56 -1.19
C ARG A 70 5.43 -6.91 -2.54
N PHE A 71 4.62 -7.21 -3.57
CA PHE A 71 4.76 -6.62 -4.89
C PHE A 71 4.73 -5.11 -4.84
N GLU A 72 3.69 -4.53 -4.24
CA GLU A 72 3.46 -3.10 -4.24
C GLU A 72 4.54 -2.33 -3.48
N LEU A 73 5.04 -2.85 -2.37
CA LEU A 73 6.13 -2.21 -1.62
C LEU A 73 7.44 -2.24 -2.40
N HIS A 74 7.80 -3.36 -3.03
CA HIS A 74 8.99 -3.42 -3.86
C HIS A 74 8.87 -2.56 -5.13
N ASN A 75 7.70 -2.55 -5.77
CA ASN A 75 7.46 -1.69 -6.93
C ASN A 75 7.54 -0.20 -6.56
N HIS A 76 7.01 0.18 -5.39
CA HIS A 76 7.13 1.57 -4.92
C HIS A 76 8.57 1.94 -4.55
N THR A 77 9.37 0.98 -4.09
CA THR A 77 10.82 1.19 -3.90
C THR A 77 11.48 1.58 -5.22
N LEU A 78 11.12 0.92 -6.34
CA LEU A 78 11.62 1.29 -7.67
C LEU A 78 11.24 2.72 -8.03
N ILE A 79 9.98 3.10 -7.83
CA ILE A 79 9.49 4.45 -8.12
C ILE A 79 10.29 5.50 -7.34
N GLU A 80 10.53 5.29 -6.04
CA GLU A 80 11.30 6.22 -5.22
C GLU A 80 12.79 6.27 -5.59
N LEU A 81 13.40 5.15 -5.99
CA LEU A 81 14.77 5.13 -6.51
C LEU A 81 14.89 5.87 -7.84
N ILE A 82 13.94 5.67 -8.75
CA ILE A 82 13.88 6.38 -10.05
C ILE A 82 13.68 7.87 -9.81
N ARG A 83 12.78 8.27 -8.90
CA ARG A 83 12.57 9.66 -8.50
C ARG A 83 13.86 10.35 -8.05
N ARG A 84 14.72 9.64 -7.34
CA ARG A 84 16.02 10.14 -6.86
C ARG A 84 17.11 10.12 -7.92
N GLY A 85 16.82 9.64 -9.14
CA GLY A 85 17.83 9.46 -10.21
C GLY A 85 18.76 8.28 -9.99
N GLU A 86 18.44 7.36 -9.05
CA GLU A 86 19.25 6.21 -8.68
C GLU A 86 18.96 5.00 -9.59
N SER A 87 19.01 5.17 -10.91
CA SER A 87 18.57 4.18 -11.92
C SER A 87 19.28 2.83 -11.78
N MET A 88 20.59 2.82 -11.49
CA MET A 88 21.34 1.57 -11.31
C MET A 88 20.87 0.78 -10.09
N ARG A 89 20.56 1.46 -8.99
CA ARG A 89 20.02 0.83 -7.78
C ARG A 89 18.59 0.33 -8.02
N ALA A 90 17.78 1.05 -8.81
CA ALA A 90 16.45 0.60 -9.21
C ALA A 90 16.56 -0.72 -10.01
N LEU A 91 17.44 -0.81 -11.00
CA LEU A 91 17.67 -2.03 -11.78
C LEU A 91 18.13 -3.20 -10.90
N GLU A 92 19.07 -2.96 -9.98
CA GLU A 92 19.55 -3.97 -9.04
C GLU A 92 18.41 -4.47 -8.12
N HIS A 93 17.59 -3.53 -7.60
CA HIS A 93 16.43 -3.87 -6.78
C HIS A 93 15.42 -4.71 -7.56
N ALA A 94 15.09 -4.33 -8.79
CA ALA A 94 14.20 -5.09 -9.67
C ALA A 94 14.70 -6.52 -9.88
N ARG A 95 15.99 -6.69 -10.22
CA ARG A 95 16.62 -8.01 -10.44
C ARG A 95 16.62 -8.89 -9.19
N THR A 96 16.79 -8.29 -8.01
CA THR A 96 16.89 -9.03 -6.75
C THR A 96 15.53 -9.39 -6.17
N HIS A 97 14.57 -8.47 -6.24
CA HIS A 97 13.32 -8.59 -5.50
C HIS A 97 12.07 -8.77 -6.36
N MET A 98 12.14 -8.48 -7.68
CA MET A 98 10.97 -8.48 -8.56
C MET A 98 11.08 -9.50 -9.71
N ARG A 99 12.12 -10.33 -9.72
CA ARG A 99 12.36 -11.33 -10.79
C ARG A 99 11.15 -12.27 -11.00
N TRP A 100 10.49 -12.63 -9.92
CA TRP A 100 9.32 -13.50 -9.93
C TRP A 100 8.07 -12.89 -10.61
N VAL A 101 8.03 -11.56 -10.83
CA VAL A 101 6.94 -10.88 -11.54
C VAL A 101 7.03 -11.10 -13.04
N VAL A 102 8.25 -11.22 -13.56
CA VAL A 102 8.51 -11.38 -15.01
C VAL A 102 8.40 -12.83 -15.46
N GLY A 103 8.50 -13.79 -14.53
CA GLY A 103 8.60 -15.21 -14.84
C GLY A 103 10.05 -15.62 -15.22
N ASN A 104 10.32 -16.90 -15.23
CA ASN A 104 11.56 -17.45 -15.80
C ASN A 104 11.24 -18.01 -17.18
N GLU A 105 12.09 -17.73 -18.18
CA GLU A 105 11.95 -18.26 -19.55
C GLU A 105 11.85 -19.81 -19.62
N GLU A 106 12.28 -20.49 -18.55
CA GLU A 106 12.20 -21.96 -18.44
C GLU A 106 10.84 -22.46 -17.92
N GLU A 107 10.05 -21.61 -17.26
CA GLU A 107 8.72 -21.94 -16.71
C GLU A 107 7.58 -21.62 -17.68
N GLU A 108 7.84 -20.93 -18.81
CA GLU A 108 6.83 -20.56 -19.81
C GLU A 108 6.06 -21.75 -20.41
N LYS A 109 6.56 -22.97 -20.25
CA LYS A 109 5.90 -24.20 -20.76
C LYS A 109 4.77 -24.71 -19.85
N GLU A 110 4.65 -24.22 -18.63
CA GLU A 110 3.55 -24.53 -17.70
C GLU A 110 2.60 -23.33 -17.47
N GLU A 111 2.85 -22.18 -18.10
CA GLU A 111 2.20 -20.88 -17.83
C GLU A 111 0.72 -20.78 -18.19
N GLU A 112 0.14 -21.64 -19.02
CA GLU A 112 -1.31 -21.63 -19.29
C GLU A 112 -2.18 -21.83 -18.02
N LYS A 113 -1.58 -22.30 -16.92
CA LYS A 113 -2.27 -22.62 -15.67
C LYS A 113 -2.26 -21.49 -14.62
N TYR A 114 -1.40 -20.46 -14.81
CA TYR A 114 -1.17 -19.41 -13.80
C TYR A 114 -1.35 -17.98 -14.30
N ASP A 115 -1.82 -17.77 -15.53
CA ASP A 115 -2.09 -16.43 -16.09
C ASP A 115 -3.40 -15.86 -15.51
N THR A 116 -3.40 -15.60 -14.22
CA THR A 116 -4.52 -14.93 -13.57
C THR A 116 -4.52 -13.44 -13.93
N GLN A 117 -5.71 -12.83 -14.01
CA GLN A 117 -5.85 -11.39 -14.22
C GLN A 117 -4.96 -10.58 -13.27
N GLU A 118 -4.82 -11.03 -12.03
CA GLU A 118 -3.98 -10.40 -11.00
C GLU A 118 -2.49 -10.41 -11.38
N ASN A 119 -1.98 -11.49 -11.97
CA ASN A 119 -0.59 -11.56 -12.42
C ASN A 119 -0.35 -10.65 -13.62
N GLN A 120 -1.30 -10.57 -14.56
CA GLN A 120 -1.24 -9.67 -15.70
C GLN A 120 -1.22 -8.20 -15.23
N GLU A 121 -2.04 -7.84 -14.26
CA GLU A 121 -2.06 -6.49 -13.67
C GLU A 121 -0.74 -6.15 -12.98
N ARG A 122 -0.14 -7.08 -12.22
CA ARG A 122 1.19 -6.88 -11.60
C ARG A 122 2.28 -6.71 -12.65
N ARG A 123 2.29 -7.54 -13.69
CA ARG A 123 3.26 -7.45 -14.79
C ARG A 123 3.14 -6.12 -15.51
N SER A 124 1.94 -5.73 -15.91
CA SER A 124 1.68 -4.45 -16.58
C SER A 124 2.10 -3.26 -15.70
N ARG A 125 1.82 -3.31 -14.39
CA ARG A 125 2.23 -2.26 -13.48
C ARG A 125 3.75 -2.19 -13.32
N PHE A 126 4.43 -3.32 -13.24
CA PHE A 126 5.89 -3.40 -13.19
C PHE A 126 6.52 -2.84 -14.48
N GLU A 127 6.01 -3.21 -15.66
CA GLU A 127 6.46 -2.71 -16.96
C GLU A 127 6.34 -1.18 -17.05
N ARG A 128 5.22 -0.62 -16.62
CA ARG A 128 5.03 0.83 -16.55
C ARG A 128 6.05 1.51 -15.63
N THR A 129 6.33 0.90 -14.48
CA THR A 129 7.34 1.41 -13.54
C THR A 129 8.74 1.35 -14.15
N MET A 130 9.10 0.26 -14.81
CA MET A 130 10.39 0.12 -15.51
C MET A 130 10.51 1.05 -16.71
N GLY A 131 9.39 1.34 -17.37
CA GLY A 131 9.31 2.32 -18.47
C GLY A 131 9.73 3.74 -18.05
N LEU A 132 9.59 4.10 -16.76
CA LEU A 132 10.05 5.40 -16.25
C LEU A 132 11.55 5.62 -16.44
N LEU A 133 12.35 4.54 -16.47
CA LEU A 133 13.80 4.61 -16.67
C LEU A 133 14.21 5.10 -18.08
N ALA A 134 13.29 5.09 -19.04
CA ALA A 134 13.54 5.61 -20.39
C ALA A 134 13.55 7.15 -20.47
N PHE A 135 13.13 7.83 -19.41
CA PHE A 135 13.00 9.28 -19.37
C PHE A 135 14.06 9.92 -18.48
N GLU A 136 14.65 11.01 -18.93
CA GLU A 136 15.62 11.78 -18.13
C GLU A 136 14.94 12.45 -16.92
N ASN A 137 13.70 12.97 -17.12
CA ASN A 137 12.87 13.59 -16.10
C ASN A 137 11.50 12.87 -16.03
N PRO A 138 11.41 11.68 -15.44
CA PRO A 138 10.21 10.86 -15.53
C PRO A 138 8.97 11.48 -14.86
N GLU A 139 9.13 12.34 -13.85
CA GLU A 139 8.02 13.04 -13.20
C GLU A 139 7.27 14.00 -14.13
N THR A 140 7.94 14.53 -15.14
CA THR A 140 7.35 15.56 -16.04
C THR A 140 7.18 15.08 -17.47
N SER A 141 8.00 14.11 -17.92
CA SER A 141 8.07 13.70 -19.32
C SER A 141 7.46 12.34 -19.61
N SER A 142 7.21 11.54 -18.56
CA SER A 142 6.62 10.21 -18.73
C SER A 142 5.10 10.26 -18.79
N PRO A 143 4.46 9.45 -19.65
CA PRO A 143 3.00 9.26 -19.63
C PRO A 143 2.53 8.64 -18.30
N ASP A 144 3.42 7.94 -17.59
CA ASP A 144 3.17 7.30 -16.29
C ASP A 144 3.63 8.15 -15.10
N SER A 145 3.77 9.48 -15.28
CA SER A 145 4.16 10.43 -14.21
C SER A 145 3.24 10.40 -12.99
N ASN A 146 1.98 9.96 -13.15
CA ASN A 146 1.03 9.75 -12.07
C ASN A 146 1.49 8.71 -11.01
N LEU A 147 2.45 7.83 -11.36
CA LEU A 147 3.05 6.90 -10.40
C LEU A 147 3.84 7.62 -9.28
N PHE A 148 4.23 8.87 -9.51
CA PHE A 148 4.90 9.71 -8.52
C PHE A 148 3.94 10.50 -7.63
N ASP A 149 2.64 10.45 -7.88
CA ASP A 149 1.65 11.23 -7.13
C ASP A 149 1.52 10.76 -5.68
N GLN A 150 1.16 11.69 -4.80
CA GLN A 150 0.86 11.38 -3.40
C GLN A 150 -0.29 10.38 -3.26
N VAL A 151 -1.21 10.34 -4.22
CA VAL A 151 -2.32 9.39 -4.27
C VAL A 151 -1.81 7.94 -4.32
N GLU A 152 -0.70 7.68 -5.01
CA GLU A 152 -0.09 6.35 -5.05
C GLU A 152 0.47 5.95 -3.68
N ARG A 153 1.13 6.86 -2.97
CA ARG A 153 1.60 6.62 -1.61
C ARG A 153 0.44 6.32 -0.65
N GLU A 154 -0.67 7.06 -0.77
CA GLU A 154 -1.87 6.79 0.03
C GLU A 154 -2.50 5.43 -0.30
N ARG A 155 -2.51 5.03 -1.57
CA ARG A 155 -2.98 3.71 -1.99
C ARG A 155 -2.16 2.60 -1.31
N ILE A 156 -0.83 2.72 -1.32
CA ILE A 156 0.07 1.74 -0.70
C ILE A 156 -0.02 1.77 0.83
N ALA A 157 -0.14 2.95 1.42
CA ALA A 157 -0.37 3.10 2.85
C ALA A 157 -1.67 2.38 3.28
N ASN A 158 -2.75 2.53 2.51
CA ASN A 158 -4.00 1.83 2.75
C ASN A 158 -3.87 0.31 2.63
N LEU A 159 -3.10 -0.19 1.65
CA LEU A 159 -2.82 -1.61 1.50
C LEU A 159 -2.04 -2.15 2.70
N ALA A 160 -0.95 -1.47 3.09
CA ALA A 160 -0.14 -1.82 4.25
C ALA A 160 -0.97 -1.82 5.55
N ASN A 161 -1.82 -0.81 5.73
CA ASN A 161 -2.70 -0.73 6.89
C ASN A 161 -3.66 -1.93 6.96
N ARG A 162 -4.26 -2.34 5.83
CA ARG A 162 -5.14 -3.53 5.79
C ARG A 162 -4.39 -4.79 6.18
N ALA A 163 -3.18 -4.98 5.68
CA ALA A 163 -2.36 -6.16 6.00
C ALA A 163 -1.97 -6.24 7.48
N MET A 164 -1.77 -5.09 8.13
CA MET A 164 -1.50 -5.01 9.56
C MET A 164 -2.75 -5.20 10.45
N LEU A 165 -3.95 -4.98 9.91
CA LEU A 165 -5.19 -5.10 10.65
C LEU A 165 -5.63 -6.55 10.73
N ARG A 166 -5.96 -7.03 11.93
CA ARG A 166 -6.57 -8.35 12.12
C ARG A 166 -8.03 -8.40 11.67
N LYS A 167 -8.72 -7.27 11.77
CA LYS A 167 -10.14 -7.13 11.43
C LYS A 167 -10.41 -5.72 10.91
N GLU A 168 -11.14 -5.62 9.80
CA GLU A 168 -11.57 -4.33 9.29
C GLU A 168 -12.67 -3.74 10.17
N PRO A 169 -12.58 -2.45 10.57
CA PRO A 169 -13.60 -1.77 11.37
C PRO A 169 -14.97 -1.77 10.69
N GLU A 170 -16.03 -1.98 11.45
CA GLU A 170 -17.39 -1.99 10.92
C GLU A 170 -17.77 -0.65 10.26
N LEU A 171 -17.34 0.46 10.86
CA LEU A 171 -17.59 1.79 10.29
C LEU A 171 -16.98 1.95 8.89
N ARG A 172 -15.79 1.40 8.63
CA ARG A 172 -15.15 1.45 7.31
C ARG A 172 -15.96 0.67 6.27
N LYS A 173 -16.57 -0.45 6.65
CA LYS A 173 -17.45 -1.22 5.79
C LYS A 173 -18.71 -0.42 5.41
N VAL A 174 -19.31 0.26 6.40
CA VAL A 174 -20.47 1.13 6.18
C VAL A 174 -20.11 2.29 5.26
N MET A 175 -18.96 2.94 5.47
CA MET A 175 -18.50 4.03 4.60
C MET A 175 -18.33 3.56 3.15
N LYS A 176 -17.67 2.41 2.93
CA LYS A 176 -17.54 1.84 1.58
C LYS A 176 -18.89 1.55 0.91
N LEU A 177 -19.85 1.08 1.68
CA LEU A 177 -21.21 0.83 1.17
C LEU A 177 -21.90 2.14 0.78
N LEU A 178 -21.73 3.19 1.57
CA LEU A 178 -22.28 4.52 1.27
C LEU A 178 -21.64 5.12 0.00
N ASP A 179 -20.31 5.05 -0.11
CA ASP A 179 -19.58 5.51 -1.30
C ASP A 179 -20.04 4.76 -2.56
N TRP A 180 -20.21 3.44 -2.46
CA TRP A 180 -20.72 2.63 -3.55
C TRP A 180 -22.15 3.01 -3.94
N THR A 181 -23.05 3.19 -2.97
CA THR A 181 -24.43 3.60 -3.25
C THR A 181 -24.50 4.99 -3.88
N GLN A 182 -23.65 5.92 -3.42
CA GLN A 182 -23.59 7.27 -3.97
C GLN A 182 -23.07 7.27 -5.42
N SER A 183 -22.08 6.44 -5.75
CA SER A 183 -21.59 6.32 -7.14
C SER A 183 -22.66 5.75 -8.06
N GLN A 184 -23.46 4.76 -7.62
CA GLN A 184 -24.55 4.21 -8.42
C GLN A 184 -25.68 5.23 -8.69
N VAL A 185 -25.93 6.15 -7.76
CA VAL A 185 -26.95 7.21 -7.92
C VAL A 185 -26.49 8.30 -8.89
N LEU A 186 -25.18 8.54 -9.00
CA LEU A 186 -24.62 9.56 -9.90
C LEU A 186 -24.47 9.07 -11.35
N GLU A 187 -24.53 7.75 -11.58
CA GLU A 187 -24.47 7.13 -12.91
C GLU A 187 -25.88 6.95 -13.56
N THR A 188 -26.94 7.27 -12.83
CA THR A 188 -28.34 7.21 -13.29
C THR A 188 -28.87 8.60 -13.61
#